data_756b3cc5baf3aa4e14fc20a0af32a5a2
#
_entry.id   756b3cc5baf3aa4e14fc20a0af32a5a2
#
_cell.length_a   1.000
_cell.length_b   1.000
_cell.length_c   1.000
_cell.angle_alpha   90.00
_cell.angle_beta   90.00
_cell.angle_gamma   90.00
#
_symmetry.space_group_name_H-M   'P 1'
#
loop_
_entity.id
_entity.type
_entity.pdbx_description
1 polymer ?
#
loop_
_entity_poly.entity_id
_entity_poly.type
_entity_poly.pdbx_seq_one_letter_code
_entity_poly.pdbx_strand_id
1 'polypeptide(L)'
;MNFISAFLTIFASLFYIFIYTIYLKPRTTQNIVIGGAAGCFPPVIAWVGITGYEGLFNLSPWFMFLIVFLWTPPHFWALGILMKDDYERASIPMLPVVHGMKRVTTEIFIYSILITVTVILFWWFSALGLMFLVLSMI
;
A
#
# COMPACT_ATOMS: atom_id res chain seq x y z
N MET A 1 -3.57 23.13 -6.69
CA MET A 1 -2.42 22.43 -6.12
C MET A 1 -1.69 23.38 -5.19
N ASN A 2 -1.40 23.01 -3.96
CA ASN A 2 -0.72 23.87 -2.99
C ASN A 2 0.71 23.35 -2.73
N PHE A 3 1.50 24.11 -1.98
CA PHE A 3 2.91 23.78 -1.69
C PHE A 3 3.06 22.42 -0.99
N ILE A 4 2.15 22.06 -0.09
CA ILE A 4 2.22 20.81 0.68
C ILE A 4 1.95 19.61 -0.20
N SER A 5 0.93 19.66 -1.07
CA SER A 5 0.65 18.57 -2.01
C SER A 5 1.81 18.37 -3.00
N ALA A 6 2.45 19.45 -3.44
CA ALA A 6 3.66 19.37 -4.27
C ALA A 6 4.83 18.73 -3.51
N PHE A 7 5.06 19.12 -2.26
CA PHE A 7 6.10 18.53 -1.40
C PHE A 7 5.86 17.03 -1.18
N LEU A 8 4.63 16.63 -0.84
CA LEU A 8 4.29 15.21 -0.65
C LEU A 8 4.48 14.39 -1.93
N THR A 9 4.17 14.96 -3.10
CA THR A 9 4.39 14.31 -4.39
C THR A 9 5.88 14.07 -4.65
N ILE A 10 6.71 15.08 -4.43
CA ILE A 10 8.16 14.97 -4.58
C ILE A 10 8.73 13.97 -3.58
N PHE A 11 8.31 14.04 -2.31
CA PHE A 11 8.72 13.10 -1.27
C PHE A 11 8.39 11.64 -1.65
N ALA A 12 7.14 11.37 -2.05
CA ALA A 12 6.71 10.02 -2.47
C ALA A 12 7.51 9.52 -3.67
N SER A 13 7.80 10.40 -4.65
CA SER A 13 8.59 10.06 -5.84
C SER A 13 10.04 9.76 -5.49
N LEU A 14 10.67 10.55 -4.63
CA LEU A 14 12.04 10.31 -4.16
C LEU A 14 12.13 9.02 -3.33
N PHE A 15 11.15 8.79 -2.46
CA PHE A 15 11.06 7.54 -1.69
C PHE A 15 10.95 6.33 -2.63
N TYR A 16 10.08 6.41 -3.65
CA TYR A 16 9.93 5.33 -4.65
C TYR A 16 11.23 5.06 -5.39
N ILE A 17 11.93 6.08 -5.86
CA ILE A 17 13.18 5.91 -6.64
C ILE A 17 14.31 5.41 -5.73
N PHE A 18 14.64 6.13 -4.68
CA PHE A 18 15.86 5.88 -3.89
C PHE A 18 15.65 4.74 -2.88
N ILE A 19 14.55 4.74 -2.15
CA ILE A 19 14.32 3.75 -1.09
C ILE A 19 13.78 2.45 -1.68
N TYR A 20 12.69 2.50 -2.44
CA TYR A 20 12.12 1.27 -2.99
C TYR A 20 12.97 0.69 -4.11
N THR A 21 13.17 1.43 -5.22
CA THR A 21 13.75 0.86 -6.44
C THR A 21 15.24 0.54 -6.29
N ILE A 22 16.03 1.48 -5.76
CA ILE A 22 17.48 1.33 -5.69
C ILE A 22 17.91 0.52 -4.46
N TYR A 23 17.30 0.76 -3.31
CA TYR A 23 17.76 0.17 -2.06
C TYR A 23 17.03 -1.13 -1.69
N LEU A 24 15.69 -1.12 -1.58
CA LEU A 24 14.94 -2.25 -1.05
C LEU A 24 14.74 -3.38 -2.06
N LYS A 25 14.36 -3.04 -3.31
CA LYS A 25 13.96 -4.01 -4.32
C LYS A 25 14.99 -5.13 -4.56
N PRO A 26 16.30 -4.85 -4.65
CA PRO A 26 17.31 -5.89 -4.84
C PRO A 26 17.79 -6.57 -3.54
N ARG A 27 17.38 -6.10 -2.34
CA ARG A 27 18.01 -6.50 -1.08
C ARG A 27 17.10 -7.24 -0.10
N THR A 28 15.79 -7.07 -0.18
CA THR A 28 14.91 -7.60 0.86
C THR A 28 13.58 -8.11 0.32
N THR A 29 13.04 -9.16 0.93
CA THR A 29 11.69 -9.66 0.67
C THR A 29 10.59 -8.71 1.14
N GLN A 30 10.92 -7.74 1.99
CA GLN A 30 10.02 -6.69 2.48
C GLN A 30 9.95 -5.47 1.54
N ASN A 31 10.58 -5.57 0.36
CA ASN A 31 10.61 -4.47 -0.60
C ASN A 31 9.20 -3.97 -0.96
N ILE A 32 8.23 -4.87 -1.15
CA ILE A 32 6.84 -4.52 -1.47
C ILE A 32 6.14 -3.87 -0.27
N VAL A 33 6.37 -4.36 0.96
CA VAL A 33 5.73 -3.81 2.16
C VAL A 33 6.19 -2.37 2.38
N ILE A 34 7.49 -2.17 2.54
CA ILE A 34 8.05 -0.84 2.84
C ILE A 34 7.93 0.08 1.61
N GLY A 35 8.31 -0.43 0.44
CA GLY A 35 8.31 0.35 -0.81
C GLY A 35 6.91 0.70 -1.30
N GLY A 36 5.91 -0.15 -1.01
CA GLY A 36 4.52 0.09 -1.33
C GLY A 36 3.95 1.38 -0.74
N ALA A 37 4.54 1.87 0.38
CA ALA A 37 4.12 3.12 1.00
C ALA A 37 4.16 4.32 0.02
N ALA A 38 5.12 4.36 -0.92
CA ALA A 38 5.18 5.43 -1.91
C ALA A 38 3.90 5.52 -2.77
N GLY A 39 3.36 4.38 -3.19
CA GLY A 39 2.15 4.28 -4.00
C GLY A 39 0.85 4.59 -3.23
N CYS A 40 0.93 4.74 -1.91
CA CYS A 40 -0.23 4.98 -1.05
C CYS A 40 -0.48 6.47 -0.78
N PHE A 41 0.42 7.37 -1.17
CA PHE A 41 0.29 8.82 -0.97
C PHE A 41 -0.77 9.52 -1.82
N PRO A 42 -1.19 9.05 -3.01
CA PRO A 42 -2.13 9.78 -3.87
C PRO A 42 -3.42 10.26 -3.16
N PRO A 43 -4.12 9.46 -2.34
CA PRO A 43 -5.29 9.94 -1.60
C PRO A 43 -4.98 11.11 -0.67
N VAL A 44 -3.84 11.07 0.05
CA VAL A 44 -3.41 12.13 0.95
C VAL A 44 -3.04 13.39 0.17
N ILE A 45 -2.31 13.24 -0.94
CA ILE A 45 -1.91 14.33 -1.82
C ILE A 45 -3.14 15.04 -2.41
N ALA A 46 -4.11 14.27 -2.91
CA ALA A 46 -5.34 14.80 -3.48
C ALA A 46 -6.17 15.55 -2.43
N TRP A 47 -6.33 14.96 -1.25
CA TRP A 47 -7.07 15.55 -0.15
C TRP A 47 -6.47 16.89 0.30
N VAL A 48 -5.16 16.90 0.57
CA VAL A 48 -4.42 18.11 0.95
C VAL A 48 -4.40 19.13 -0.18
N GLY A 49 -4.39 18.67 -1.43
CA GLY A 49 -4.47 19.54 -2.62
C GLY A 49 -5.74 20.38 -2.66
N ILE A 50 -6.85 19.88 -2.12
CA ILE A 50 -8.16 20.55 -2.06
C ILE A 50 -8.33 21.32 -0.75
N THR A 51 -8.03 20.68 0.40
CA THR A 51 -8.34 21.20 1.74
C THR A 51 -7.22 22.04 2.36
N GLY A 52 -6.03 22.05 1.73
CA GLY A 52 -4.86 22.69 2.30
C GLY A 52 -4.21 21.89 3.42
N TYR A 53 -3.41 22.56 4.21
CA TYR A 53 -2.61 22.00 5.31
C TYR A 53 -3.47 21.30 6.38
N GLU A 54 -4.66 21.82 6.67
CA GLU A 54 -5.60 21.21 7.64
C GLU A 54 -6.03 19.79 7.24
N GLY A 55 -5.99 19.48 5.95
CA GLY A 55 -6.29 18.15 5.42
C GLY A 55 -5.37 17.04 5.93
N LEU A 56 -4.16 17.38 6.39
CA LEU A 56 -3.24 16.41 7.00
C LEU A 56 -3.76 15.83 8.32
N PHE A 57 -4.61 16.56 9.03
CA PHE A 57 -5.19 16.17 10.31
C PHE A 57 -6.52 15.43 10.16
N ASN A 58 -7.05 15.34 8.93
CA ASN A 58 -8.24 14.54 8.65
C ASN A 58 -7.87 13.05 8.57
N LEU A 59 -8.63 12.19 9.23
CA LEU A 59 -8.37 10.74 9.26
C LEU A 59 -8.70 10.04 7.93
N SER A 60 -9.67 10.57 7.15
CA SER A 60 -10.17 9.89 5.94
C SER A 60 -9.07 9.59 4.90
N PRO A 61 -8.20 10.55 4.49
CA PRO A 61 -7.14 10.26 3.54
C PRO A 61 -6.11 9.27 4.08
N TRP A 62 -5.89 9.22 5.40
CA TRP A 62 -4.99 8.25 6.02
C TRP A 62 -5.58 6.84 6.08
N PHE A 63 -6.90 6.71 6.26
CA PHE A 63 -7.57 5.41 6.09
C PHE A 63 -7.46 4.92 4.64
N MET A 64 -7.67 5.81 3.64
CA MET A 64 -7.48 5.46 2.23
C MET A 64 -6.02 5.05 1.95
N PHE A 65 -5.04 5.78 2.48
CA PHE A 65 -3.62 5.41 2.43
C PHE A 65 -3.41 4.01 3.01
N LEU A 66 -3.93 3.75 4.19
CA LEU A 66 -3.74 2.49 4.90
C LEU A 66 -4.39 1.30 4.18
N ILE A 67 -5.57 1.49 3.59
CA ILE A 67 -6.23 0.46 2.76
C ILE A 67 -5.34 0.08 1.58
N VAL A 68 -4.84 1.07 0.82
CA VAL A 68 -3.95 0.81 -0.32
C VAL A 68 -2.63 0.19 0.14
N PHE A 69 -2.09 0.64 1.26
CA PHE A 69 -0.86 0.11 1.84
C PHE A 69 -0.98 -1.37 2.22
N LEU A 70 -2.05 -1.74 2.91
CA LEU A 70 -2.31 -3.12 3.32
C LEU A 70 -2.71 -4.02 2.14
N TRP A 71 -3.35 -3.47 1.11
CA TRP A 71 -3.70 -4.20 -0.11
C TRP A 71 -2.49 -4.53 -0.99
N THR A 72 -1.47 -3.66 -1.00
CA THR A 72 -0.30 -3.79 -1.87
C THR A 72 0.46 -5.10 -1.69
N PRO A 73 0.84 -5.57 -0.47
CA PRO A 73 1.58 -6.79 -0.31
C PRO A 73 0.85 -8.05 -0.79
N PRO A 74 -0.40 -8.34 -0.40
CA PRO A 74 -1.10 -9.54 -0.87
C PRO A 74 -1.30 -9.54 -2.39
N HIS A 75 -1.58 -8.38 -2.99
CA HIS A 75 -1.71 -8.24 -4.44
C HIS A 75 -0.41 -8.61 -5.16
N PHE A 76 0.71 -7.99 -4.77
CA PHE A 76 2.00 -8.25 -5.41
C PHE A 76 2.57 -9.63 -5.09
N TRP A 77 2.30 -10.21 -3.93
CA TRP A 77 2.72 -11.58 -3.64
C TRP A 77 1.91 -12.60 -4.43
N ALA A 78 0.62 -12.36 -4.65
CA ALA A 78 -0.19 -13.20 -5.54
C ALA A 78 0.35 -13.17 -6.98
N LEU A 79 0.66 -11.98 -7.52
CA LEU A 79 1.33 -11.84 -8.81
C LEU A 79 2.73 -12.48 -8.81
N GLY A 80 3.48 -12.32 -7.73
CA GLY A 80 4.81 -12.90 -7.57
C GLY A 80 4.83 -14.43 -7.55
N ILE A 81 3.71 -15.08 -7.15
CA ILE A 81 3.55 -16.54 -7.30
C ILE A 81 3.48 -16.91 -8.79
N LEU A 82 2.70 -16.16 -9.57
CA LEU A 82 2.51 -16.41 -11.01
C LEU A 82 3.78 -16.11 -11.83
N MET A 83 4.56 -15.10 -11.41
CA MET A 83 5.75 -14.62 -12.10
C MET A 83 7.06 -15.03 -11.38
N LYS A 84 7.03 -16.14 -10.63
CA LYS A 84 8.15 -16.57 -9.79
C LYS A 84 9.45 -16.71 -10.57
N ASP A 85 9.40 -17.39 -11.72
CA ASP A 85 10.57 -17.68 -12.56
C ASP A 85 11.21 -16.38 -13.13
N ASP A 86 10.39 -15.37 -13.43
CA ASP A 86 10.87 -14.09 -13.94
C ASP A 86 11.60 -13.30 -12.84
N TYR A 87 11.06 -13.32 -11.62
CA TYR A 87 11.72 -12.70 -10.46
C TYR A 87 13.01 -13.41 -10.08
N GLU A 88 13.06 -14.75 -10.16
CA GLU A 88 14.29 -15.53 -9.97
C GLU A 88 15.36 -15.17 -11.00
N ARG A 89 15.00 -15.12 -12.29
CA ARG A 89 15.93 -14.72 -13.36
C ARG A 89 16.45 -13.30 -13.18
N ALA A 90 15.61 -12.40 -12.69
CA ALA A 90 15.98 -11.01 -12.42
C ALA A 90 16.75 -10.85 -11.10
N SER A 91 16.96 -11.91 -10.32
CA SER A 91 17.59 -11.90 -8.99
C SER A 91 16.92 -10.94 -8.00
N ILE A 92 15.58 -10.79 -8.11
CA ILE A 92 14.79 -9.94 -7.21
C ILE A 92 14.21 -10.83 -6.10
N PRO A 93 14.55 -10.59 -4.82
CA PRO A 93 14.13 -11.41 -3.70
C PRO A 93 12.67 -11.13 -3.30
N MET A 94 11.71 -11.52 -4.16
CA MET A 94 10.30 -11.47 -3.80
C MET A 94 9.95 -12.55 -2.77
N LEU A 95 8.97 -12.29 -1.91
CA LEU A 95 8.57 -13.26 -0.88
C LEU A 95 8.29 -14.66 -1.45
N PRO A 96 7.54 -14.84 -2.57
CA PRO A 96 7.32 -16.14 -3.19
C PRO A 96 8.58 -16.81 -3.76
N VAL A 97 9.62 -16.05 -4.08
CA VAL A 97 10.90 -16.56 -4.58
C VAL A 97 11.72 -17.16 -3.45
N VAL A 98 11.81 -16.44 -2.32
CA VAL A 98 12.70 -16.78 -1.21
C VAL A 98 12.06 -17.74 -0.21
N HIS A 99 10.74 -17.63 -0.03
CA HIS A 99 10.00 -18.40 0.98
C HIS A 99 9.01 -19.38 0.33
N GLY A 100 8.77 -20.48 1.02
CA GLY A 100 7.81 -21.50 0.57
C GLY A 100 6.36 -20.99 0.58
N MET A 101 5.51 -21.63 -0.22
CA MET A 101 4.10 -21.25 -0.43
C MET A 101 3.32 -21.08 0.88
N LYS A 102 3.55 -21.93 1.88
CA LYS A 102 2.87 -21.83 3.18
C LYS A 102 3.09 -20.47 3.86
N ARG A 103 4.31 -19.94 3.81
CA ARG A 103 4.61 -18.61 4.37
C ARG A 103 3.89 -17.51 3.59
N VAL A 104 3.96 -17.57 2.27
CA VAL A 104 3.34 -16.56 1.40
C VAL A 104 1.83 -16.50 1.60
N THR A 105 1.15 -17.65 1.60
CA THR A 105 -0.30 -17.70 1.82
C THR A 105 -0.71 -17.23 3.21
N THR A 106 0.09 -17.55 4.24
CA THR A 106 -0.16 -17.04 5.59
C THR A 106 -0.07 -15.50 5.65
N GLU A 107 0.96 -14.91 5.05
CA GLU A 107 1.10 -13.44 5.00
C GLU A 107 -0.05 -12.80 4.21
N ILE A 108 -0.41 -13.33 3.05
CA ILE A 108 -1.57 -12.86 2.27
C ILE A 108 -2.83 -12.87 3.14
N PHE A 109 -3.08 -13.97 3.87
CA PHE A 109 -4.25 -14.11 4.74
C PHE A 109 -4.27 -13.07 5.88
N ILE A 110 -3.11 -12.85 6.53
CA ILE A 110 -2.99 -11.85 7.60
C ILE A 110 -3.30 -10.44 7.05
N TYR A 111 -2.70 -10.06 5.92
CA TYR A 111 -2.96 -8.75 5.30
C TYR A 111 -4.43 -8.60 4.85
N SER A 112 -5.07 -9.67 4.38
CA SER A 112 -6.50 -9.65 4.03
C SER A 112 -7.38 -9.36 5.25
N ILE A 113 -7.06 -9.95 6.40
CA ILE A 113 -7.75 -9.61 7.67
C ILE A 113 -7.52 -8.15 8.04
N LEU A 114 -6.28 -7.67 7.96
CA LEU A 114 -5.94 -6.27 8.29
C LEU A 114 -6.68 -5.27 7.38
N ILE A 115 -6.81 -5.55 6.09
CA ILE A 115 -7.58 -4.72 5.16
C ILE A 115 -9.06 -4.69 5.61
N THR A 116 -9.65 -5.85 5.86
CA THR A 116 -11.05 -5.97 6.28
C THR A 116 -11.32 -5.15 7.54
N VAL A 117 -10.46 -5.29 8.56
CA VAL A 117 -10.57 -4.50 9.80
C VAL A 117 -10.45 -3.00 9.51
N THR A 118 -9.48 -2.61 8.65
CA THR A 118 -9.27 -1.19 8.30
C THR A 118 -10.48 -0.59 7.58
N VAL A 119 -11.11 -1.34 6.66
CA VAL A 119 -12.33 -0.90 5.96
C VAL A 119 -13.50 -0.72 6.92
N ILE A 120 -13.68 -1.64 7.88
CA ILE A 120 -14.72 -1.52 8.92
C ILE A 120 -14.48 -0.30 9.80
N LEU A 121 -13.23 -0.06 10.22
CA LEU A 121 -12.87 1.12 11.00
C LEU A 121 -13.09 2.41 10.20
N PHE A 122 -12.70 2.43 8.94
CA PHE A 122 -12.92 3.58 8.06
C PHE A 122 -14.41 3.90 7.91
N TRP A 123 -15.24 2.87 7.68
CA TRP A 123 -16.69 3.03 7.66
C TRP A 123 -17.23 3.64 8.96
N TRP A 124 -16.76 3.12 10.10
CA TRP A 124 -17.20 3.58 11.42
C TRP A 124 -16.81 5.04 11.70
N PHE A 125 -15.55 5.41 11.44
CA PHE A 125 -15.03 6.75 11.75
C PHE A 125 -15.42 7.83 10.74
N SER A 126 -15.69 7.48 9.50
CA SER A 126 -15.97 8.44 8.43
C SER A 126 -17.46 8.65 8.16
N ALA A 127 -18.36 8.06 8.99
CA ALA A 127 -19.80 8.11 8.82
C ALA A 127 -20.27 7.78 7.39
N LEU A 128 -19.56 6.89 6.71
CA LEU A 128 -19.90 6.42 5.38
C LEU A 128 -21.18 5.58 5.42
N GLY A 129 -21.99 5.68 4.38
CA GLY A 129 -23.23 4.92 4.31
C GLY A 129 -22.98 3.40 4.27
N LEU A 130 -23.99 2.61 4.67
CA LEU A 130 -23.91 1.14 4.67
C LEU A 130 -23.55 0.57 3.28
N MET A 131 -23.93 1.25 2.21
CA MET A 131 -23.60 0.87 0.84
C MET A 131 -22.08 0.80 0.60
N PHE A 132 -21.30 1.71 1.19
CA PHE A 132 -19.84 1.65 1.12
C PHE A 132 -19.31 0.36 1.73
N LEU A 133 -19.80 -0.01 2.93
CA LEU A 133 -19.37 -1.23 3.61
C LEU A 133 -19.69 -2.48 2.78
N VAL A 134 -20.92 -2.59 2.26
CA VAL A 134 -21.33 -3.74 1.46
C VAL A 134 -20.48 -3.87 0.20
N LEU A 135 -20.28 -2.78 -0.56
CA LEU A 135 -19.51 -2.81 -1.81
C LEU A 135 -18.01 -3.07 -1.59
N SER A 136 -17.47 -2.70 -0.44
CA SER A 136 -16.03 -2.93 -0.15
C SER A 136 -15.73 -4.34 0.37
N MET A 137 -16.75 -5.16 0.67
CA MET A 137 -16.60 -6.55 1.13
C MET A 137 -16.81 -7.58 -0.01
N ILE A 138 -17.19 -7.14 -1.19
CA ILE A 138 -17.34 -7.96 -2.41
C ILE A 138 -16.04 -7.95 -3.20
#